data_128830e856ba61d6500bbcb8d3e8e239
#
_entry.id   128830e856ba61d6500bbcb8d3e8e239
#
_cell.length_a   1.000
_cell.length_b   1.000
_cell.length_c   1.000
_cell.angle_alpha   90.00
_cell.angle_beta   90.00
_cell.angle_gamma   90.00
#
_symmetry.space_group_name_H-M   'P 1'
#
loop_
_entity.id
_entity.type
_entity.pdbx_description
1 polymer ?
#
loop_
_entity_poly.entity_id
_entity_poly.type
_entity_poly.pdbx_seq_one_letter_code
_entity_poly.pdbx_strand_id
1 'polypeptide(L)'
;MNRPQAAGHATESTCSSPGRIRGDGFLRAAKMGRELYIRPLAGISAVDEAIGRATEMNRPILYVLGLGAVDEIATIASLTILSRVAKRVAEHRTELLVPCYDAVVMTVAQETVKQAYLDAGRPDEYKEDIV
;
A
#
# COMPACT_ATOMS: atom_id res chain seq x y z
N MET A 1 16.39 -65.10 39.06
CA MET A 1 17.25 -64.05 38.52
C MET A 1 16.31 -63.10 37.76
N ASN A 2 15.93 -62.05 38.42
CA ASN A 2 14.89 -61.12 37.93
C ASN A 2 15.53 -59.73 37.65
N ARG A 3 15.50 -59.25 36.41
CA ARG A 3 15.94 -57.90 36.04
C ARG A 3 14.72 -57.02 35.93
N PRO A 4 14.64 -55.90 36.63
CA PRO A 4 13.61 -54.92 36.36
C PRO A 4 13.99 -54.01 35.15
N GLN A 5 13.04 -53.88 34.25
CA GLN A 5 13.08 -52.92 33.16
C GLN A 5 12.89 -51.48 33.68
N ALA A 6 13.81 -50.59 33.38
CA ALA A 6 13.70 -49.18 33.63
C ALA A 6 12.82 -48.55 32.55
N ALA A 7 11.70 -47.97 32.93
CA ALA A 7 10.84 -47.14 32.09
C ALA A 7 11.53 -45.81 31.85
N GLY A 8 11.90 -45.57 30.59
CA GLY A 8 12.37 -44.27 30.16
C GLY A 8 11.22 -43.28 30.04
N HIS A 9 11.17 -42.30 30.92
CA HIS A 9 10.33 -41.10 30.74
C HIS A 9 10.87 -40.26 29.60
N ALA A 10 10.19 -40.26 28.46
CA ALA A 10 10.38 -39.27 27.45
C ALA A 10 9.80 -37.94 27.97
N THR A 11 10.66 -37.04 28.36
CA THR A 11 10.30 -35.63 28.58
C THR A 11 10.05 -34.98 27.23
N GLU A 12 8.78 -34.80 26.87
CA GLU A 12 8.39 -33.91 25.81
C GLU A 12 8.82 -32.49 26.19
N SER A 13 9.92 -32.05 25.61
CA SER A 13 10.29 -30.63 25.62
C SER A 13 9.32 -29.87 24.72
N THR A 14 8.32 -29.26 25.33
CA THR A 14 7.43 -28.30 24.71
C THR A 14 8.27 -27.12 24.25
N CYS A 15 8.62 -27.11 22.98
CA CYS A 15 9.25 -25.96 22.31
C CYS A 15 8.20 -24.85 22.19
N SER A 16 8.07 -24.05 23.24
CA SER A 16 7.27 -22.81 23.19
C SER A 16 7.99 -21.78 22.36
N SER A 17 7.55 -21.65 21.13
CA SER A 17 8.02 -20.66 20.15
C SER A 17 7.75 -19.23 20.68
N PRO A 18 8.77 -18.41 20.99
CA PRO A 18 8.54 -17.08 21.59
C PRO A 18 7.99 -16.04 20.60
N GLY A 19 7.77 -16.42 19.33
CA GLY A 19 7.32 -15.51 18.29
C GLY A 19 5.81 -15.20 18.28
N ARG A 20 4.98 -16.04 18.88
CA ARG A 20 3.52 -15.91 18.79
C ARG A 20 2.93 -14.92 19.83
N ILE A 21 3.61 -14.70 20.94
CA ILE A 21 3.13 -13.85 22.05
C ILE A 21 3.23 -12.35 21.70
N ARG A 22 4.16 -11.96 20.84
CA ARG A 22 4.36 -10.55 20.45
C ARG A 22 3.28 -10.04 19.48
N GLY A 23 2.75 -10.91 18.61
CA GLY A 23 1.71 -10.53 17.63
C GLY A 23 0.35 -10.30 18.28
N ASP A 24 -0.03 -11.10 19.25
CA ASP A 24 -1.35 -11.02 19.89
C ASP A 24 -1.53 -9.76 20.73
N GLY A 25 -0.46 -9.23 21.31
CA GLY A 25 -0.46 -7.95 22.04
C GLY A 25 -0.78 -6.75 21.15
N PHE A 26 -0.20 -6.71 19.96
CA PHE A 26 -0.46 -5.64 18.96
C PHE A 26 -1.86 -5.73 18.38
N LEU A 27 -2.36 -6.94 18.10
CA LEU A 27 -3.73 -7.14 17.62
C LEU A 27 -4.77 -6.72 18.67
N ARG A 28 -4.54 -7.00 19.94
CA ARG A 28 -5.41 -6.55 21.05
C ARG A 28 -5.35 -5.03 21.22
N ALA A 29 -4.17 -4.42 21.13
CA ALA A 29 -4.01 -2.97 21.21
C ALA A 29 -4.71 -2.27 20.05
N ALA A 30 -4.65 -2.81 18.82
CA ALA A 30 -5.36 -2.30 17.66
C ALA A 30 -6.88 -2.42 17.81
N LYS A 31 -7.39 -3.54 18.34
CA LYS A 31 -8.83 -3.73 18.63
C LYS A 31 -9.35 -2.80 19.72
N MET A 32 -8.51 -2.36 20.66
CA MET A 32 -8.85 -1.43 21.71
C MET A 32 -8.83 0.05 21.26
N GLY A 33 -8.62 0.32 19.97
CA GLY A 33 -8.60 1.69 19.44
C GLY A 33 -7.41 2.53 19.91
N ARG A 34 -6.32 1.90 20.41
CA ARG A 34 -5.10 2.64 20.73
C ARG A 34 -4.42 3.06 19.45
N GLU A 35 -4.17 4.34 19.29
CA GLU A 35 -3.39 4.86 18.18
C GLU A 35 -2.00 4.24 18.21
N LEU A 36 -1.75 3.34 17.26
CA LEU A 36 -0.43 2.78 17.03
C LEU A 36 0.34 3.76 16.16
N TYR A 37 1.47 4.26 16.68
CA TYR A 37 2.35 5.09 15.87
C TYR A 37 2.90 4.27 14.70
N ILE A 38 2.40 4.54 13.50
CA ILE A 38 2.93 3.99 12.26
C ILE A 38 3.92 5.00 11.71
N ARG A 39 5.19 4.60 11.62
CA ARG A 39 6.23 5.46 11.06
C ARG A 39 5.87 5.83 9.61
N PRO A 40 5.70 7.12 9.29
CA PRO A 40 5.44 7.53 7.93
C PRO A 40 6.66 7.21 7.05
N LEU A 41 6.40 6.68 5.86
CA LEU A 41 7.44 6.46 4.86
C LEU A 41 7.87 7.82 4.30
N ALA A 42 9.16 8.15 4.42
CA ALA A 42 9.70 9.41 3.92
C ALA A 42 9.40 9.65 2.42
N GLY A 43 9.32 8.58 1.62
CA GLY A 43 8.95 8.67 0.21
C GLY A 43 7.54 9.20 -0.03
N ILE A 44 6.59 8.88 0.84
CA ILE A 44 5.20 9.35 0.67
C ILE A 44 5.09 10.84 0.99
N SER A 45 5.78 11.32 2.01
CA SER A 45 5.81 12.76 2.32
C SER A 45 6.52 13.56 1.22
N ALA A 46 7.57 13.00 0.60
CA ALA A 46 8.23 13.62 -0.54
C ALA A 46 7.32 13.73 -1.77
N VAL A 47 6.41 12.78 -1.98
CA VAL A 47 5.40 12.85 -3.06
C VAL A 47 4.42 14.00 -2.80
N ASP A 48 3.92 14.14 -1.58
CA ASP A 48 3.01 15.24 -1.22
C ASP A 48 3.69 16.61 -1.43
N GLU A 49 4.97 16.76 -1.10
CA GLU A 49 5.76 17.96 -1.36
C GLU A 49 5.97 18.22 -2.85
N ALA A 50 6.24 17.18 -3.64
CA ALA A 50 6.42 17.29 -5.09
C ALA A 50 5.12 17.74 -5.79
N ILE A 51 3.96 17.22 -5.35
CA ILE A 51 2.65 17.65 -5.85
C ILE A 51 2.42 19.15 -5.54
N GLY A 52 2.71 19.58 -4.31
CA GLY A 52 2.62 21.00 -3.94
C GLY A 52 3.44 21.90 -4.84
N ARG A 53 4.70 21.56 -5.10
CA ARG A 53 5.58 22.32 -6.01
C ARG A 53 5.09 22.32 -7.45
N ALA A 54 4.59 21.19 -7.95
CA ALA A 54 4.05 21.11 -9.31
C ALA A 54 2.83 22.04 -9.46
N THR A 55 1.97 22.07 -8.44
CA THR A 55 0.81 22.97 -8.39
C THR A 55 1.21 24.43 -8.40
N GLU A 56 2.20 24.83 -7.58
CA GLU A 56 2.72 26.21 -7.54
C GLU A 56 3.32 26.63 -8.87
N MET A 57 3.99 25.73 -9.58
CA MET A 57 4.59 25.97 -10.88
C MET A 57 3.61 25.80 -12.05
N ASN A 58 2.36 25.40 -11.78
CA ASN A 58 1.35 25.08 -12.78
C ASN A 58 1.86 24.08 -13.85
N ARG A 59 2.53 23.02 -13.40
CA ARG A 59 3.08 21.98 -14.28
C ARG A 59 2.35 20.66 -14.09
N PRO A 60 2.12 19.90 -15.17
CA PRO A 60 1.53 18.57 -15.07
C PRO A 60 2.47 17.61 -14.35
N ILE A 61 1.86 16.65 -13.64
CA ILE A 61 2.56 15.58 -12.93
C ILE A 61 2.57 14.34 -13.80
N LEU A 62 3.75 13.82 -14.09
CA LEU A 62 3.92 12.55 -14.79
C LEU A 62 4.14 11.44 -13.75
N TYR A 63 3.23 10.47 -13.70
CA TYR A 63 3.35 9.30 -12.84
C TYR A 63 3.56 8.03 -13.66
N VAL A 64 4.67 7.35 -13.48
CA VAL A 64 5.02 6.13 -14.20
C VAL A 64 4.80 4.92 -13.31
N LEU A 65 3.88 4.03 -13.68
CA LEU A 65 3.58 2.78 -12.95
C LEU A 65 4.70 1.74 -13.02
N GLY A 66 5.60 1.85 -14.02
CA GLY A 66 6.60 0.83 -14.32
C GLY A 66 6.22 0.00 -15.56
N LEU A 67 7.07 -0.98 -15.89
CA LEU A 67 6.91 -1.85 -17.06
C LEU A 67 6.42 -3.25 -16.67
N GLY A 68 6.05 -3.47 -15.42
CA GLY A 68 5.60 -4.76 -14.90
C GLY A 68 4.15 -5.09 -15.29
N ALA A 69 3.84 -6.38 -15.35
CA ALA A 69 2.49 -6.87 -15.53
C ALA A 69 1.66 -6.71 -14.23
N VAL A 70 0.33 -6.87 -14.32
CA VAL A 70 -0.60 -6.67 -13.19
C VAL A 70 -0.36 -7.62 -12.01
N ASP A 71 0.19 -8.80 -12.28
CA ASP A 71 0.51 -9.83 -11.29
C ASP A 71 1.78 -9.53 -10.48
N GLU A 72 2.58 -8.57 -10.90
CA GLU A 72 3.76 -8.15 -10.15
C GLU A 72 3.40 -7.35 -8.90
N ILE A 73 4.00 -7.72 -7.76
CA ILE A 73 3.80 -7.03 -6.47
C ILE A 73 4.15 -5.54 -6.57
N ALA A 74 5.17 -5.20 -7.36
CA ALA A 74 5.59 -3.82 -7.57
C ALA A 74 4.50 -3.00 -8.30
N THR A 75 3.83 -3.58 -9.29
CA THR A 75 2.74 -2.94 -10.04
C THR A 75 1.52 -2.72 -9.15
N ILE A 76 1.15 -3.71 -8.32
CA ILE A 76 0.05 -3.58 -7.36
C ILE A 76 0.35 -2.48 -6.33
N ALA A 77 1.57 -2.43 -5.80
CA ALA A 77 2.00 -1.37 -4.90
C ALA A 77 1.96 0.01 -5.57
N SER A 78 2.40 0.10 -6.83
CA SER A 78 2.34 1.32 -7.65
C SER A 78 0.91 1.82 -7.85
N LEU A 79 -0.04 0.93 -8.15
CA LEU A 79 -1.46 1.27 -8.28
C LEU A 79 -2.05 1.83 -6.97
N THR A 80 -1.66 1.26 -5.83
CA THR A 80 -2.07 1.77 -4.52
C THR A 80 -1.53 3.18 -4.26
N ILE A 81 -0.28 3.45 -4.63
CA ILE A 81 0.32 4.78 -4.53
C ILE A 81 -0.36 5.74 -5.53
N LEU A 82 -0.65 5.28 -6.75
CA LEU A 82 -1.37 6.07 -7.77
C LEU A 82 -2.71 6.57 -7.26
N SER A 83 -3.51 5.72 -6.61
CA SER A 83 -4.79 6.14 -6.02
C SER A 83 -4.61 7.32 -5.05
N ARG A 84 -3.59 7.28 -4.21
CA ARG A 84 -3.29 8.36 -3.27
C ARG A 84 -2.82 9.63 -3.98
N VAL A 85 -1.95 9.49 -4.98
CA VAL A 85 -1.45 10.62 -5.79
C VAL A 85 -2.61 11.27 -6.55
N ALA A 86 -3.44 10.48 -7.23
CA ALA A 86 -4.60 10.97 -7.99
C ALA A 86 -5.58 11.76 -7.10
N LYS A 87 -5.84 11.28 -5.88
CA LYS A 87 -6.67 11.99 -4.92
C LYS A 87 -6.08 13.36 -4.56
N ARG A 88 -4.78 13.42 -4.27
CA ARG A 88 -4.08 14.69 -3.96
C ARG A 88 -4.07 15.65 -5.14
N VAL A 89 -3.81 15.12 -6.33
CA VAL A 89 -3.81 15.90 -7.58
C VAL A 89 -5.19 16.50 -7.84
N ALA A 90 -6.27 15.73 -7.63
CA ALA A 90 -7.63 16.20 -7.75
C ALA A 90 -7.97 17.31 -6.72
N GLU A 91 -7.46 17.21 -5.49
CA GLU A 91 -7.62 18.26 -4.47
C GLU A 91 -6.95 19.58 -4.90
N HIS A 92 -5.78 19.49 -5.54
CA HIS A 92 -4.98 20.65 -5.98
C HIS A 92 -5.30 21.15 -7.38
N ARG A 93 -6.19 20.48 -8.14
CA ARG A 93 -6.53 20.80 -9.55
C ARG A 93 -5.31 20.81 -10.48
N THR A 94 -4.37 19.94 -10.24
CA THR A 94 -3.17 19.80 -11.07
C THR A 94 -3.43 18.73 -12.13
N GLU A 95 -2.83 18.88 -13.30
CA GLU A 95 -2.96 17.89 -14.37
C GLU A 95 -2.09 16.66 -14.07
N LEU A 96 -2.67 15.47 -14.22
CA LEU A 96 -1.97 14.19 -14.02
C LEU A 96 -1.87 13.48 -15.38
N LEU A 97 -0.70 12.89 -15.64
CA LEU A 97 -0.45 12.03 -16.80
C LEU A 97 0.13 10.71 -16.33
N VAL A 98 -0.48 9.59 -16.72
CA VAL A 98 -0.08 8.25 -16.30
C VAL A 98 0.16 7.37 -17.53
N PRO A 99 1.37 7.34 -18.09
CA PRO A 99 1.67 6.47 -19.23
C PRO A 99 1.70 5.01 -18.79
N CYS A 100 0.95 4.17 -19.48
CA CYS A 100 0.89 2.73 -19.27
C CYS A 100 1.46 1.99 -20.47
N TYR A 101 2.22 0.92 -20.21
CA TYR A 101 2.75 0.06 -21.26
C TYR A 101 1.80 -1.11 -21.57
N ASP A 102 1.17 -1.68 -20.55
CA ASP A 102 0.28 -2.84 -20.67
C ASP A 102 -1.18 -2.38 -20.67
N ALA A 103 -1.96 -2.91 -21.62
CA ALA A 103 -3.39 -2.60 -21.75
C ALA A 103 -4.22 -3.02 -20.52
N VAL A 104 -3.84 -4.12 -19.86
CA VAL A 104 -4.52 -4.58 -18.63
C VAL A 104 -4.23 -3.63 -17.47
N VAL A 105 -2.97 -3.23 -17.31
CA VAL A 105 -2.56 -2.24 -16.30
C VAL A 105 -3.26 -0.90 -16.56
N MET A 106 -3.37 -0.48 -17.82
CA MET A 106 -4.06 0.74 -18.22
C MET A 106 -5.54 0.74 -17.78
N THR A 107 -6.26 -0.35 -18.02
CA THR A 107 -7.67 -0.45 -17.60
C THR A 107 -7.83 -0.33 -16.08
N VAL A 108 -6.97 -1.02 -15.32
CA VAL A 108 -6.97 -0.95 -13.86
C VAL A 108 -6.57 0.44 -13.36
N ALA A 109 -5.61 1.07 -14.00
CA ALA A 109 -5.16 2.42 -13.66
C ALA A 109 -6.26 3.46 -13.91
N GLN A 110 -6.95 3.38 -15.05
CA GLN A 110 -8.10 4.26 -15.36
C GLN A 110 -9.18 4.16 -14.29
N GLU A 111 -9.57 2.95 -13.91
CA GLU A 111 -10.59 2.76 -12.88
C GLU A 111 -10.11 3.26 -11.51
N THR A 112 -8.84 3.02 -11.18
CA THR A 112 -8.23 3.51 -9.93
C THR A 112 -8.20 5.03 -9.86
N VAL A 113 -7.81 5.71 -10.94
CA VAL A 113 -7.78 7.17 -11.02
C VAL A 113 -9.20 7.73 -10.95
N LYS A 114 -10.13 7.18 -11.72
CA LYS A 114 -11.54 7.59 -11.71
C LYS A 114 -12.14 7.49 -10.30
N GLN A 115 -11.91 6.38 -9.61
CA GLN A 115 -12.36 6.21 -8.24
C GLN A 115 -11.73 7.23 -7.28
N ALA A 116 -10.44 7.52 -7.45
CA ALA A 116 -9.76 8.52 -6.63
C ALA A 116 -10.31 9.95 -6.82
N TYR A 117 -10.71 10.32 -8.05
CA TYR A 117 -11.36 11.60 -8.32
C TYR A 117 -12.78 11.67 -7.74
N LEU A 118 -13.52 10.56 -7.76
CA LEU A 118 -14.82 10.45 -7.08
C LEU A 118 -14.66 10.61 -5.56
N ASP A 119 -13.68 9.95 -4.96
CA ASP A 119 -13.37 10.03 -3.52
C ASP A 119 -12.91 11.44 -3.10
N ALA A 120 -12.25 12.17 -4.00
CA ALA A 120 -11.90 13.57 -3.80
C ALA A 120 -13.08 14.53 -3.97
N GLY A 121 -14.26 14.02 -4.42
CA GLY A 121 -15.45 14.83 -4.66
C GLY A 121 -15.38 15.71 -5.90
N ARG A 122 -14.52 15.37 -6.86
CA ARG A 122 -14.30 16.14 -8.10
C ARG A 122 -14.34 15.28 -9.37
N PRO A 123 -15.46 14.64 -9.65
CA PRO A 123 -15.61 13.81 -10.85
C PRO A 123 -15.47 14.62 -12.16
N ASP A 124 -15.78 15.91 -12.13
CA ASP A 124 -15.78 16.77 -13.31
C ASP A 124 -14.37 17.06 -13.86
N GLU A 125 -13.34 16.88 -13.03
CA GLU A 125 -11.94 17.08 -13.42
C GLU A 125 -11.29 15.83 -14.01
N TYR A 126 -11.98 14.68 -13.94
CA TYR A 126 -11.50 13.46 -14.56
C TYR A 126 -11.61 13.54 -16.08
N LYS A 127 -10.51 13.34 -16.77
CA LYS A 127 -10.42 13.22 -18.22
C LYS A 127 -9.92 11.83 -18.60
N GLU A 128 -10.44 11.26 -19.67
CA GLU A 128 -10.01 9.94 -20.16
C GLU A 128 -8.55 9.93 -20.64
N ASP A 129 -8.01 11.11 -20.99
CA ASP A 129 -6.63 11.30 -21.47
C ASP A 129 -5.57 11.25 -20.35
N ILE A 130 -5.97 11.05 -19.09
CA ILE A 130 -5.05 10.98 -17.93
C ILE A 130 -4.20 9.71 -17.97
N VAL A 131 -4.72 8.58 -18.49
CA VAL A 131 -4.09 7.27 -18.48
C VAL A 131 -3.99 6.72 -19.89
#